data_58c2597a92ec40aa04533f7bd206a4bd
#
_entry.id   58c2597a92ec40aa04533f7bd206a4bd
#
_cell.length_a   1.000
_cell.length_b   1.000
_cell.length_c   1.000
_cell.angle_alpha   90.00
_cell.angle_beta   90.00
_cell.angle_gamma   90.00
#
_symmetry.space_group_name_H-M   'P 1'
#
loop_
_entity.id
_entity.type
_entity.pdbx_description
1 polymer ?
#
loop_
_entity_poly.entity_id
_entity_poly.type
_entity_poly.pdbx_seq_one_letter_code
_entity_poly.pdbx_strand_id
1 'polypeptide(L)'
;WWDQDVMADAYVGNDKALYFASSDLTLHNFEMSWCLYFNRRMIEDHQLDLPYDTVKAGKWTFDELYKYISVGANLNGDESWDWNKDGNSVYGFTSMQPDFITQAFVCTGNKQIKFEDGKAKLMAGTGNFYDVADKLTKVFGEKGTAFFSNDKTNGSHYEMVFAAGRSMFCAMEIKGGDGGRKFSD
;
A
#
# COMPACT_ATOMS: atom_id res chain seq x y z
N TRP A 1 27.12 3.70 -0.66
CA TRP A 1 26.53 4.68 0.28
C TRP A 1 25.36 5.44 -0.35
N TRP A 2 25.43 5.71 -1.66
CA TRP A 2 24.38 6.36 -2.40
C TRP A 2 23.60 5.29 -3.16
N ASP A 3 22.27 5.34 -3.07
CA ASP A 3 21.41 4.49 -3.87
C ASP A 3 21.57 4.89 -5.35
N GLN A 4 22.20 4.02 -6.14
CA GLN A 4 22.55 4.32 -7.53
C GLN A 4 21.31 4.45 -8.42
N ASP A 5 20.26 3.67 -8.15
CA ASP A 5 19.04 3.67 -8.95
C ASP A 5 18.22 4.92 -8.67
N VAL A 6 18.07 5.30 -7.39
CA VAL A 6 17.41 6.56 -7.00
C VAL A 6 18.20 7.76 -7.51
N MET A 7 19.54 7.71 -7.43
CA MET A 7 20.40 8.81 -7.95
C MET A 7 20.27 8.95 -9.46
N ALA A 8 20.18 7.83 -10.21
CA ALA A 8 19.99 7.88 -11.66
C ALA A 8 18.65 8.54 -12.05
N ASP A 9 17.59 8.30 -11.26
CA ASP A 9 16.27 8.90 -11.48
C ASP A 9 16.16 10.36 -10.94
N ALA A 10 17.12 10.79 -10.09
CA ALA A 10 17.12 12.13 -9.49
C ALA A 10 17.67 13.24 -10.39
N TYR A 11 18.30 12.89 -11.51
CA TYR A 11 18.78 13.85 -12.49
C TYR A 11 17.64 14.45 -13.31
N VAL A 12 17.55 15.77 -13.32
CA VAL A 12 16.45 16.50 -13.97
C VAL A 12 17.00 17.41 -15.10
N GLY A 13 16.30 17.39 -16.23
CA GLY A 13 16.59 18.25 -17.36
C GLY A 13 17.76 17.80 -18.22
N ASN A 14 18.08 18.61 -19.24
CA ASN A 14 19.17 18.33 -20.20
C ASN A 14 20.56 18.50 -19.59
N ASP A 15 20.68 19.36 -18.60
CA ASP A 15 21.90 19.66 -17.84
C ASP A 15 22.16 18.60 -16.74
N LYS A 16 21.27 17.64 -16.59
CA LYS A 16 21.35 16.60 -15.57
C LYS A 16 21.58 17.18 -14.17
N ALA A 17 20.86 18.23 -13.83
CA ALA A 17 20.97 18.86 -12.52
C ALA A 17 20.44 17.91 -11.44
N LEU A 18 21.20 17.79 -10.34
CA LEU A 18 20.84 16.99 -9.17
C LEU A 18 20.34 17.89 -8.06
N TYR A 19 19.06 17.78 -7.73
CA TYR A 19 18.41 18.62 -6.72
C TYR A 19 18.22 17.92 -5.37
N PHE A 20 18.30 16.61 -5.31
CA PHE A 20 18.23 15.83 -4.08
C PHE A 20 19.11 14.59 -4.19
N ALA A 21 19.46 14.04 -3.05
CA ALA A 21 20.20 12.80 -2.96
C ALA A 21 19.58 11.89 -1.89
N SER A 22 19.66 10.59 -2.11
CA SER A 22 19.23 9.57 -1.18
C SER A 22 20.38 8.64 -0.83
N SER A 23 20.46 8.23 0.43
CA SER A 23 21.51 7.32 0.90
C SER A 23 21.07 6.55 2.13
N ASP A 24 21.76 5.47 2.42
CA ASP A 24 21.57 4.65 3.64
C ASP A 24 21.94 5.39 4.95
N LEU A 25 22.48 6.61 4.85
CA LEU A 25 22.79 7.46 6.00
C LEU A 25 21.56 8.15 6.58
N THR A 26 20.43 8.14 5.88
CA THR A 26 19.21 8.79 6.33
C THR A 26 18.21 7.76 6.82
N LEU A 27 17.81 7.85 8.10
CA LEU A 27 16.75 7.01 8.67
C LEU A 27 15.42 7.17 7.94
N HIS A 28 15.17 8.33 7.35
CA HIS A 28 13.93 8.64 6.65
C HIS A 28 13.59 7.62 5.56
N ASN A 29 14.59 7.13 4.81
CA ASN A 29 14.35 6.12 3.77
C ASN A 29 13.79 4.82 4.36
N PHE A 30 14.25 4.42 5.54
CA PHE A 30 13.75 3.23 6.24
C PHE A 30 12.37 3.47 6.84
N GLU A 31 12.17 4.64 7.47
CA GLU A 31 10.89 5.01 8.09
C GLU A 31 9.76 5.13 7.09
N MET A 32 10.06 5.64 5.89
CA MET A 32 9.09 5.80 4.79
C MET A 32 9.00 4.58 3.87
N SER A 33 9.69 3.48 4.21
CA SER A 33 9.52 2.23 3.46
C SER A 33 8.11 1.68 3.64
N TRP A 34 7.44 1.45 2.52
CA TRP A 34 6.09 0.89 2.52
C TRP A 34 6.11 -0.60 2.81
N CYS A 35 5.22 -1.01 3.70
CA CYS A 35 5.04 -2.39 4.12
C CYS A 35 3.58 -2.79 4.02
N LEU A 36 3.35 -4.07 3.85
CA LEU A 36 2.06 -4.69 4.01
C LEU A 36 2.04 -5.41 5.37
N TYR A 37 1.41 -4.76 6.36
CA TYR A 37 1.14 -5.38 7.64
C TYR A 37 -0.04 -6.33 7.53
N PHE A 38 -0.06 -7.39 8.32
CA PHE A 38 -1.20 -8.29 8.37
C PHE A 38 -1.49 -8.77 9.79
N ASN A 39 -2.77 -9.01 10.05
CA ASN A 39 -3.24 -9.58 11.29
C ASN A 39 -3.15 -11.11 11.19
N ARG A 40 -2.11 -11.66 11.82
CA ARG A 40 -1.85 -13.10 11.81
C ARG A 40 -3.03 -13.90 12.32
N ARG A 41 -3.64 -13.46 13.43
CA ARG A 41 -4.78 -14.17 14.03
C ARG A 41 -5.97 -14.24 13.08
N MET A 42 -6.29 -13.15 12.39
CA MET A 42 -7.38 -13.14 11.41
C MET A 42 -7.12 -14.13 10.27
N ILE A 43 -5.88 -14.21 9.76
CA ILE A 43 -5.51 -15.15 8.71
C ILE A 43 -5.70 -16.60 9.20
N GLU A 44 -5.21 -16.92 10.40
CA GLU A 44 -5.33 -18.24 11.02
C GLU A 44 -6.79 -18.61 11.32
N ASP A 45 -7.61 -17.66 11.83
CA ASP A 45 -9.03 -17.87 12.11
C ASP A 45 -9.83 -18.19 10.82
N HIS A 46 -9.41 -17.65 9.68
CA HIS A 46 -9.96 -17.98 8.37
C HIS A 46 -9.34 -19.23 7.72
N GLN A 47 -8.48 -19.96 8.44
CA GLN A 47 -7.81 -21.17 7.97
C GLN A 47 -6.98 -20.95 6.69
N LEU A 48 -6.40 -19.76 6.56
CA LEU A 48 -5.52 -19.40 5.45
C LEU A 48 -4.04 -19.56 5.89
N ASP A 49 -3.21 -19.90 4.93
CA ASP A 49 -1.76 -19.96 5.14
C ASP A 49 -1.19 -18.54 5.34
N LEU A 50 -0.19 -18.40 6.20
CA LEU A 50 0.52 -17.13 6.34
C LEU A 50 1.31 -16.81 5.05
N PRO A 51 1.36 -15.54 4.60
CA PRO A 51 1.84 -15.19 3.26
C PRO A 51 3.36 -15.38 3.04
N TYR A 52 4.11 -15.75 4.08
CA TYR A 52 5.58 -15.79 4.03
C TYR A 52 6.15 -16.65 2.91
N ASP A 53 5.63 -17.87 2.72
CA ASP A 53 6.16 -18.80 1.72
C ASP A 53 5.79 -18.36 0.30
N THR A 54 4.60 -17.82 0.12
CA THR A 54 4.14 -17.24 -1.16
C THR A 54 4.99 -16.04 -1.55
N VAL A 55 5.32 -15.16 -0.58
CA VAL A 55 6.22 -14.01 -0.79
C VAL A 55 7.63 -14.49 -1.14
N LYS A 56 8.21 -15.42 -0.37
CA LYS A 56 9.54 -15.97 -0.64
C LYS A 56 9.64 -16.65 -2.00
N ALA A 57 8.56 -17.28 -2.45
CA ALA A 57 8.48 -17.92 -3.76
C ALA A 57 8.29 -16.91 -4.92
N GLY A 58 8.18 -15.60 -4.66
CA GLY A 58 7.91 -14.58 -5.68
C GLY A 58 6.52 -14.69 -6.31
N LYS A 59 5.56 -15.30 -5.61
CA LYS A 59 4.18 -15.54 -6.10
C LYS A 59 3.15 -14.61 -5.44
N TRP A 60 3.59 -13.65 -4.64
CA TRP A 60 2.69 -12.68 -4.02
C TRP A 60 2.25 -11.64 -5.04
N THR A 61 1.02 -11.74 -5.50
CA THR A 61 0.40 -10.88 -6.52
C THR A 61 -0.86 -10.22 -5.97
N PHE A 62 -1.43 -9.25 -6.69
CA PHE A 62 -2.74 -8.68 -6.33
C PHE A 62 -3.87 -9.72 -6.35
N ASP A 63 -3.80 -10.72 -7.23
CA ASP A 63 -4.79 -11.81 -7.22
C ASP A 63 -4.64 -12.71 -5.99
N GLU A 64 -3.41 -12.92 -5.54
CA GLU A 64 -3.17 -13.66 -4.31
C GLU A 64 -3.66 -12.89 -3.09
N LEU A 65 -3.34 -11.59 -2.99
CA LEU A 65 -3.86 -10.71 -1.94
C LEU A 65 -5.40 -10.70 -1.92
N TYR A 66 -6.05 -10.68 -3.10
CA TYR A 66 -7.51 -10.67 -3.20
C TYR A 66 -8.17 -11.89 -2.52
N LYS A 67 -7.56 -13.06 -2.59
CA LYS A 67 -8.09 -14.28 -1.92
C LYS A 67 -8.21 -14.09 -0.41
N TYR A 68 -7.29 -13.37 0.20
CA TYR A 68 -7.31 -13.08 1.63
C TYR A 68 -8.32 -12.00 1.96
N ILE A 69 -8.25 -10.86 1.26
CA ILE A 69 -9.05 -9.69 1.62
C ILE A 69 -10.53 -9.88 1.35
N SER A 70 -10.90 -10.72 0.38
CA SER A 70 -12.30 -11.02 0.07
C SER A 70 -13.00 -11.84 1.15
N VAL A 71 -12.26 -12.73 1.83
CA VAL A 71 -12.84 -13.55 2.92
C VAL A 71 -12.79 -12.86 4.27
N GLY A 72 -11.86 -11.89 4.44
CA GLY A 72 -11.70 -11.14 5.69
C GLY A 72 -12.76 -10.06 5.93
N ALA A 73 -13.56 -9.72 4.92
CA ALA A 73 -14.54 -8.65 5.00
C ALA A 73 -15.87 -9.13 5.60
N ASN A 74 -16.35 -8.47 6.68
CA ASN A 74 -17.63 -8.80 7.33
C ASN A 74 -18.22 -7.56 8.01
N LEU A 75 -19.50 -7.28 7.78
CA LEU A 75 -20.22 -6.18 8.44
C LEU A 75 -20.43 -6.41 9.95
N ASN A 76 -20.47 -7.66 10.39
CA ASN A 76 -20.67 -8.03 11.79
C ASN A 76 -21.88 -7.34 12.47
N GLY A 77 -22.94 -7.12 11.69
CA GLY A 77 -24.18 -6.49 12.16
C GLY A 77 -24.24 -4.98 11.98
N ASP A 78 -23.19 -4.32 11.47
CA ASP A 78 -23.28 -2.92 11.08
C ASP A 78 -24.19 -2.76 9.84
N GLU A 79 -24.86 -1.61 9.70
CA GLU A 79 -25.79 -1.34 8.59
C GLU A 79 -25.07 -1.02 7.27
N SER A 80 -23.84 -0.52 7.35
CA SER A 80 -23.07 -0.11 6.18
C SER A 80 -21.57 -0.30 6.40
N TRP A 81 -20.80 -0.21 5.30
CA TRP A 81 -19.33 -0.18 5.30
C TRP A 81 -18.75 1.19 5.62
N ASP A 82 -19.58 2.15 6.04
CA ASP A 82 -19.10 3.48 6.38
C ASP A 82 -18.30 3.45 7.68
N TRP A 83 -17.29 4.33 7.74
CA TRP A 83 -16.48 4.42 8.93
C TRP A 83 -17.29 4.75 10.18
N ASN A 84 -17.17 3.87 11.17
CA ASN A 84 -17.70 4.09 12.52
C ASN A 84 -16.62 3.65 13.53
N LYS A 85 -16.23 4.57 14.43
CA LYS A 85 -15.24 4.28 15.47
C LYS A 85 -15.66 3.11 16.35
N ASP A 86 -16.94 3.06 16.72
CA ASP A 86 -17.52 2.07 17.60
C ASP A 86 -18.25 0.94 16.83
N GLY A 87 -18.06 0.87 15.51
CA GLY A 87 -18.63 -0.15 14.63
C GLY A 87 -17.92 -1.49 14.75
N ASN A 88 -18.58 -2.53 14.23
CA ASN A 88 -18.10 -3.91 14.25
C ASN A 88 -17.58 -4.39 12.90
N SER A 89 -17.74 -3.61 11.82
CA SER A 89 -17.31 -3.98 10.48
C SER A 89 -15.81 -4.29 10.44
N VAL A 90 -15.49 -5.40 9.82
CA VAL A 90 -14.12 -5.87 9.58
C VAL A 90 -13.84 -5.80 8.09
N TYR A 91 -12.69 -5.28 7.73
CA TYR A 91 -12.27 -5.10 6.34
C TYR A 91 -11.16 -6.08 5.97
N GLY A 92 -11.10 -6.47 4.71
CA GLY A 92 -9.99 -7.27 4.21
C GLY A 92 -8.68 -6.47 4.16
N PHE A 93 -8.77 -5.18 3.81
CA PHE A 93 -7.62 -4.31 3.60
C PHE A 93 -7.91 -2.87 4.03
N THR A 94 -6.90 -2.20 4.57
CA THR A 94 -6.99 -0.76 4.92
C THR A 94 -5.73 -0.02 4.47
N SER A 95 -5.88 1.22 4.03
CA SER A 95 -4.76 2.11 3.70
C SER A 95 -5.18 3.57 3.53
N MET A 96 -4.21 4.46 3.36
CA MET A 96 -4.40 5.82 2.86
C MET A 96 -4.50 5.78 1.34
N GLN A 97 -5.61 6.27 0.78
CA GLN A 97 -5.93 6.11 -0.64
C GLN A 97 -4.88 6.68 -1.61
N PRO A 98 -4.48 7.96 -1.53
CA PRO A 98 -3.57 8.53 -2.51
C PRO A 98 -2.19 7.87 -2.49
N ASP A 99 -1.69 7.57 -1.29
CA ASP A 99 -0.37 6.98 -1.12
C ASP A 99 -0.34 5.54 -1.61
N PHE A 100 -1.36 4.75 -1.25
CA PHE A 100 -1.46 3.36 -1.68
C PHE A 100 -1.55 3.22 -3.20
N ILE A 101 -2.37 4.03 -3.87
CA ILE A 101 -2.50 3.98 -5.34
C ILE A 101 -1.15 4.26 -5.99
N THR A 102 -0.43 5.29 -5.53
CA THR A 102 0.91 5.60 -6.03
C THR A 102 1.87 4.42 -5.86
N GLN A 103 1.93 3.84 -4.66
CA GLN A 103 2.80 2.69 -4.38
C GLN A 103 2.41 1.45 -5.19
N ALA A 104 1.12 1.19 -5.36
CA ALA A 104 0.63 0.06 -6.15
C ALA A 104 1.09 0.16 -7.61
N PHE A 105 1.07 1.35 -8.22
CA PHE A 105 1.61 1.54 -9.57
C PHE A 105 3.14 1.36 -9.60
N VAL A 106 3.87 1.89 -8.64
CA VAL A 106 5.33 1.73 -8.55
C VAL A 106 5.72 0.27 -8.41
N CYS A 107 5.03 -0.50 -7.55
CA CYS A 107 5.27 -1.93 -7.35
C CYS A 107 5.09 -2.78 -8.61
N THR A 108 4.36 -2.30 -9.61
CA THR A 108 4.19 -2.97 -10.91
C THR A 108 5.23 -2.56 -11.95
N GLY A 109 6.26 -1.81 -11.54
CA GLY A 109 7.31 -1.29 -12.43
C GLY A 109 6.90 -0.07 -13.26
N ASN A 110 5.74 0.54 -12.96
CA ASN A 110 5.28 1.74 -13.65
C ASN A 110 5.97 2.98 -13.08
N LYS A 111 6.73 3.67 -13.91
CA LYS A 111 7.22 5.01 -13.61
C LYS A 111 6.17 6.03 -14.05
N GLN A 112 5.89 7.02 -13.21
CA GLN A 112 4.94 8.08 -13.55
C GLN A 112 5.50 9.03 -14.62
N ILE A 113 6.81 9.24 -14.59
CA ILE A 113 7.53 10.12 -15.52
C ILE A 113 8.78 9.38 -16.02
N LYS A 114 9.07 9.51 -17.31
CA LYS A 114 10.35 9.15 -17.91
C LYS A 114 10.97 10.36 -18.56
N PHE A 115 12.31 10.40 -18.61
CA PHE A 115 13.03 11.38 -19.39
C PHE A 115 13.50 10.72 -20.68
N GLU A 116 13.03 11.23 -21.82
CA GLU A 116 13.45 10.82 -23.16
C GLU A 116 13.99 12.07 -23.89
N ASP A 117 15.20 12.00 -24.40
CA ASP A 117 15.88 13.14 -25.08
C ASP A 117 15.86 14.44 -24.23
N GLY A 118 16.06 14.30 -22.91
CA GLY A 118 16.08 15.42 -21.97
C GLY A 118 14.72 16.05 -21.66
N LYS A 119 13.63 15.48 -22.17
CA LYS A 119 12.27 15.97 -21.91
C LYS A 119 11.52 15.00 -20.99
N ALA A 120 10.82 15.58 -20.02
CA ALA A 120 9.92 14.81 -19.17
C ALA A 120 8.70 14.36 -19.98
N LYS A 121 8.39 13.07 -19.92
CA LYS A 121 7.22 12.45 -20.55
C LYS A 121 6.36 11.79 -19.49
N LEU A 122 5.10 12.21 -19.44
CA LEU A 122 4.12 11.57 -18.56
C LEU A 122 3.81 10.16 -19.07
N MET A 123 3.90 9.18 -18.18
CA MET A 123 3.68 7.78 -18.51
C MET A 123 2.26 7.28 -18.17
N ALA A 124 1.45 8.11 -17.51
CA ALA A 124 0.05 7.79 -17.26
C ALA A 124 -0.70 7.55 -18.59
N GLY A 125 -1.44 6.46 -18.63
CA GLY A 125 -2.17 6.05 -19.84
C GLY A 125 -1.32 5.38 -20.91
N THR A 126 -0.09 4.98 -20.61
CA THR A 126 0.80 4.25 -21.54
C THR A 126 1.17 2.87 -20.99
N GLY A 127 1.64 1.99 -21.88
CA GLY A 127 2.04 0.62 -21.50
C GLY A 127 0.90 -0.14 -20.81
N ASN A 128 1.20 -0.76 -19.68
CA ASN A 128 0.25 -1.54 -18.89
C ASN A 128 -0.52 -0.71 -17.84
N PHE A 129 -0.53 0.63 -17.95
CA PHE A 129 -1.18 1.51 -16.97
C PHE A 129 -2.66 1.15 -16.76
N TYR A 130 -3.40 0.95 -17.85
CA TYR A 130 -4.82 0.62 -17.78
C TYR A 130 -5.06 -0.78 -17.21
N ASP A 131 -4.21 -1.76 -17.55
CA ASP A 131 -4.31 -3.12 -17.01
C ASP A 131 -4.10 -3.12 -15.49
N VAL A 132 -3.17 -2.31 -14.99
CA VAL A 132 -2.95 -2.12 -13.54
C VAL A 132 -4.14 -1.41 -12.91
N ALA A 133 -4.67 -0.34 -13.51
CA ALA A 133 -5.84 0.37 -13.00
C ALA A 133 -7.06 -0.55 -12.90
N ASP A 134 -7.33 -1.33 -13.94
CA ASP A 134 -8.41 -2.32 -13.95
C ASP A 134 -8.20 -3.39 -12.87
N LYS A 135 -6.98 -3.88 -12.70
CA LYS A 135 -6.64 -4.83 -11.65
C LYS A 135 -6.88 -4.25 -10.25
N LEU A 136 -6.42 -3.03 -9.99
CA LEU A 136 -6.63 -2.37 -8.69
C LEU A 136 -8.13 -2.13 -8.43
N THR A 137 -8.88 -1.71 -9.45
CA THR A 137 -10.33 -1.55 -9.34
C THR A 137 -11.02 -2.86 -9.00
N LYS A 138 -10.62 -3.97 -9.63
CA LYS A 138 -11.18 -5.30 -9.36
C LYS A 138 -10.85 -5.77 -7.94
N VAL A 139 -9.62 -5.59 -7.48
CA VAL A 139 -9.14 -6.11 -6.19
C VAL A 139 -9.67 -5.29 -5.02
N PHE A 140 -9.74 -3.98 -5.16
CA PHE A 140 -10.06 -3.06 -4.05
C PHE A 140 -11.36 -2.29 -4.22
N GLY A 141 -12.09 -2.45 -5.32
CA GLY A 141 -13.30 -1.70 -5.62
C GLY A 141 -14.57 -2.29 -4.99
N GLU A 142 -14.54 -3.52 -4.55
CA GLU A 142 -15.67 -4.16 -3.89
C GLU A 142 -15.85 -3.63 -2.46
N LYS A 143 -17.09 -3.27 -2.11
CA LYS A 143 -17.39 -2.75 -0.77
C LYS A 143 -17.01 -3.77 0.30
N GLY A 144 -16.31 -3.31 1.32
CA GLY A 144 -15.84 -4.13 2.43
C GLY A 144 -14.52 -4.85 2.20
N THR A 145 -14.12 -5.16 0.98
CA THR A 145 -12.77 -5.72 0.74
C THR A 145 -11.69 -4.73 1.13
N ALA A 146 -11.90 -3.43 0.87
CA ALA A 146 -10.97 -2.38 1.27
C ALA A 146 -11.66 -1.18 1.91
N PHE A 147 -11.04 -0.65 2.97
CA PHE A 147 -11.35 0.65 3.55
C PHE A 147 -10.18 1.60 3.29
N PHE A 148 -10.47 2.67 2.56
CA PHE A 148 -9.51 3.72 2.28
C PHE A 148 -9.87 4.99 3.01
N SER A 149 -8.97 5.49 3.83
CA SER A 149 -9.08 6.85 4.36
C SER A 149 -8.42 7.87 3.41
N ASN A 150 -8.80 9.12 3.57
CA ASN A 150 -8.19 10.25 2.88
C ASN A 150 -8.05 11.44 3.83
N ASP A 151 -7.11 12.35 3.52
CA ASP A 151 -6.76 13.48 4.39
C ASP A 151 -7.92 14.43 4.68
N LYS A 152 -8.91 14.49 3.79
CA LYS A 152 -10.01 15.46 3.90
C LYS A 152 -11.11 15.02 4.83
N THR A 153 -11.35 13.72 4.94
CA THR A 153 -12.55 13.18 5.59
C THR A 153 -12.26 12.37 6.83
N ASN A 154 -11.23 11.57 6.84
CA ASN A 154 -11.00 10.59 7.89
C ASN A 154 -9.52 10.25 8.19
N GLY A 155 -8.60 11.08 7.72
CA GLY A 155 -7.19 11.04 8.12
C GLY A 155 -6.62 9.63 8.31
N SER A 156 -6.09 9.35 9.49
CA SER A 156 -5.46 8.06 9.86
C SER A 156 -6.45 6.98 10.33
N HIS A 157 -7.72 7.06 9.99
CA HIS A 157 -8.70 6.04 10.42
C HIS A 157 -8.34 4.63 9.95
N TYR A 158 -7.67 4.47 8.81
CA TYR A 158 -7.18 3.19 8.33
C TYR A 158 -6.24 2.49 9.34
N GLU A 159 -5.36 3.25 10.01
CA GLU A 159 -4.49 2.74 11.08
C GLU A 159 -5.31 2.35 12.30
N MET A 160 -6.30 3.16 12.68
CA MET A 160 -7.16 2.87 13.82
C MET A 160 -7.99 1.61 13.61
N VAL A 161 -8.49 1.39 12.40
CA VAL A 161 -9.22 0.17 12.04
C VAL A 161 -8.32 -1.06 12.19
N PHE A 162 -7.09 -0.97 11.68
CA PHE A 162 -6.13 -2.08 11.79
C PHE A 162 -5.69 -2.33 13.24
N ALA A 163 -5.37 -1.27 13.99
CA ALA A 163 -4.99 -1.37 15.41
C ALA A 163 -6.11 -1.96 16.28
N ALA A 164 -7.38 -1.70 15.93
CA ALA A 164 -8.54 -2.31 16.59
C ALA A 164 -8.78 -3.78 16.19
N GLY A 165 -7.91 -4.39 15.40
CA GLY A 165 -8.07 -5.76 14.91
C GLY A 165 -9.20 -5.92 13.87
N ARG A 166 -9.65 -4.84 13.25
CA ARG A 166 -10.77 -4.80 12.31
C ARG A 166 -10.33 -4.76 10.84
N SER A 167 -9.09 -5.15 10.57
CA SER A 167 -8.60 -5.34 9.20
C SER A 167 -7.63 -6.49 9.12
N MET A 168 -7.69 -7.28 8.05
CA MET A 168 -6.76 -8.38 7.83
C MET A 168 -5.40 -7.88 7.36
N PHE A 169 -5.38 -6.87 6.47
CA PHE A 169 -4.17 -6.23 5.98
C PHE A 169 -4.22 -4.71 6.12
N CYS A 170 -3.05 -4.11 6.31
CA CYS A 170 -2.87 -2.66 6.29
C CYS A 170 -1.60 -2.31 5.50
N ALA A 171 -1.73 -1.50 4.45
CA ALA A 171 -0.57 -0.98 3.73
C ALA A 171 -0.24 0.44 4.22
N MET A 172 0.96 0.61 4.74
CA MET A 172 1.46 1.89 5.24
C MET A 172 2.99 1.87 5.38
N GLU A 173 3.57 3.01 5.68
CA GLU A 173 4.99 3.15 5.99
C GLU A 173 5.33 2.48 7.34
N ILE A 174 6.60 2.09 7.50
CA ILE A 174 7.12 1.56 8.77
C ILE A 174 7.00 2.60 9.90
N LYS A 175 7.12 3.90 9.59
CA LYS A 175 7.04 5.04 10.52
C LYS A 175 7.98 4.92 11.74
N GLY A 176 9.17 4.35 11.52
CA GLY A 176 10.15 4.14 12.57
C GLY A 176 9.70 3.19 13.68
N GLY A 177 10.39 3.25 14.83
CA GLY A 177 10.09 2.40 15.98
C GLY A 177 8.70 2.63 16.60
N ASP A 178 8.12 3.80 16.41
CA ASP A 178 6.79 4.13 16.96
C ASP A 178 5.64 3.63 16.09
N GLY A 179 5.87 3.42 14.79
CA GLY A 179 4.85 2.89 13.88
C GLY A 179 4.40 1.48 14.26
N GLY A 180 5.37 0.62 14.57
CA GLY A 180 5.09 -0.76 14.97
C GLY A 180 4.46 -0.91 16.36
N ARG A 181 4.74 0.03 17.28
CA ARG A 181 4.18 0.00 18.65
C ARG A 181 2.66 0.13 18.70
N LYS A 182 2.06 0.80 17.73
CA LYS A 182 0.60 0.94 17.65
C LYS A 182 -0.15 -0.39 17.46
N PHE A 183 0.56 -1.43 17.07
CA PHE A 183 0.01 -2.75 16.73
C PHE A 183 0.53 -3.89 17.59
N SER A 184 1.29 -3.58 18.65
CA SER A 184 2.00 -4.58 19.47
C SER A 184 1.26 -5.00 20.73
N ASP A 185 0.07 -4.48 21.02
CA ASP A 185 -0.73 -4.80 22.21
C ASP A 185 -1.76 -5.89 21.96
#